data_0b6501350c22519ba3c42e00ce8fd3e8
#
_entry.id   0b6501350c22519ba3c42e00ce8fd3e8
#
_cell.length_a   1.000
_cell.length_b   1.000
_cell.length_c   1.000
_cell.angle_alpha   90.00
_cell.angle_beta   90.00
_cell.angle_gamma   90.00
#
_symmetry.space_group_name_H-M   'P 1'
#
loop_
_entity.id
_entity.type
_entity.pdbx_description
1 polymer ?
#
loop_
_entity_poly.entity_id
_entity_poly.type
_entity_poly.pdbx_seq_one_letter_code
_entity_poly.pdbx_strand_id
1 'polypeptide(L)'
;MAKAKENKRRNTFFQGFGKLIVGICGIGVLLSAFLSAICPYISPSSFVWTAFFGLAFWMIFFANIIILIILIFFKARRTLLIPILTFLLLLPGLIKSYSFGEKPEETASLKVMTYNVGVFRDYNEESRSVKDVKKTLTQLVKEQNPDVLCLQESGKWIKNSAADFSQMIGYKYYSVNKASGNSYFSKYPLEEVKTFDDEALRKFADIRKVKVNKEDSFYLVNCHFNSFCISTEEIGYINDTKNIVKDKETYAKSVVSKLMKGFKSRTMITQTLIKELPDNECPLIICGDFNDTPLSYTYNQMSKAGLKDAFITVSRGIGKTYCGSLPLLRIDYFWYNDHIHIADYDRIKQTTSDHYPLLLSFNIKKAEELGEEQ
;
A
#
# COMPACT_ATOMS: atom_id res chain seq x y z
N MET A 1 58.93 -16.34 -16.91
CA MET A 1 58.26 -17.20 -15.91
C MET A 1 57.89 -16.44 -14.61
N ALA A 2 58.78 -15.64 -14.00
CA ALA A 2 58.50 -14.90 -12.75
C ALA A 2 57.31 -13.94 -12.87
N LYS A 3 57.25 -13.09 -13.88
CA LYS A 3 56.16 -12.11 -14.12
C LYS A 3 54.76 -12.78 -14.31
N ALA A 4 54.72 -13.95 -14.93
CA ALA A 4 53.48 -14.72 -15.09
C ALA A 4 52.99 -15.34 -13.75
N LYS A 5 53.93 -15.80 -12.91
CA LYS A 5 53.61 -16.30 -11.56
C LYS A 5 53.14 -15.19 -10.62
N GLU A 6 53.73 -14.00 -10.72
CA GLU A 6 53.34 -12.81 -9.95
C GLU A 6 51.95 -12.31 -10.35
N ASN A 7 51.64 -12.21 -11.65
CA ASN A 7 50.34 -11.87 -12.15
C ASN A 7 49.25 -12.88 -11.72
N LYS A 8 49.55 -14.17 -11.75
CA LYS A 8 48.63 -15.21 -11.29
C LYS A 8 48.36 -15.09 -9.79
N ARG A 9 49.38 -14.82 -8.98
CA ARG A 9 49.25 -14.63 -7.52
C ARG A 9 48.43 -13.37 -7.19
N ARG A 10 48.68 -12.29 -7.91
CA ARG A 10 47.92 -11.04 -7.79
C ARG A 10 46.45 -11.24 -8.15
N ASN A 11 46.13 -11.89 -9.24
CA ASN A 11 44.76 -12.18 -9.65
C ASN A 11 44.01 -13.08 -8.63
N THR A 12 44.74 -14.09 -8.07
CA THR A 12 44.16 -14.96 -7.03
C THR A 12 43.88 -14.19 -5.74
N PHE A 13 44.75 -13.25 -5.37
CA PHE A 13 44.55 -12.37 -4.21
C PHE A 13 43.34 -11.45 -4.40
N PHE A 14 43.24 -10.77 -5.55
CA PHE A 14 42.09 -9.89 -5.85
C PHE A 14 40.76 -10.65 -5.91
N GLN A 15 40.76 -11.87 -6.47
CA GLN A 15 39.58 -12.74 -6.47
C GLN A 15 39.20 -13.17 -5.04
N GLY A 16 40.17 -13.51 -4.19
CA GLY A 16 39.94 -13.88 -2.79
C GLY A 16 39.34 -12.71 -1.99
N PHE A 17 39.94 -11.52 -2.15
CA PHE A 17 39.48 -10.29 -1.51
C PHE A 17 38.07 -9.88 -1.98
N GLY A 18 37.82 -9.95 -3.28
CA GLY A 18 36.46 -9.69 -3.83
C GLY A 18 35.42 -10.64 -3.26
N LYS A 19 35.69 -11.93 -3.15
CA LYS A 19 34.81 -12.93 -2.52
C LYS A 19 34.50 -12.60 -1.06
N LEU A 20 35.52 -12.15 -0.31
CA LEU A 20 35.35 -11.76 1.09
C LEU A 20 34.42 -10.55 1.23
N ILE A 21 34.65 -9.49 0.45
CA ILE A 21 33.80 -8.28 0.48
C ILE A 21 32.36 -8.63 0.14
N VAL A 22 32.12 -9.37 -0.96
CA VAL A 22 30.77 -9.75 -1.37
C VAL A 22 30.11 -10.66 -0.33
N GLY A 23 30.90 -11.53 0.33
CA GLY A 23 30.40 -12.34 1.45
C GLY A 23 29.94 -11.49 2.64
N ILE A 24 30.70 -10.46 3.02
CA ILE A 24 30.35 -9.52 4.10
C ILE A 24 29.08 -8.74 3.72
N CYS A 25 29.00 -8.21 2.50
CA CYS A 25 27.80 -7.55 2.00
C CYS A 25 26.58 -8.50 2.01
N GLY A 26 26.79 -9.77 1.63
CA GLY A 26 25.76 -10.81 1.67
C GLY A 26 25.23 -11.05 3.08
N ILE A 27 26.09 -11.07 4.10
CA ILE A 27 25.67 -11.17 5.50
C ILE A 27 24.84 -9.96 5.91
N GLY A 28 25.23 -8.74 5.50
CA GLY A 28 24.45 -7.53 5.75
C GLY A 28 23.06 -7.61 5.13
N VAL A 29 22.91 -8.11 3.90
CA VAL A 29 21.63 -8.32 3.24
C VAL A 29 20.82 -9.42 3.93
N LEU A 30 21.44 -10.51 4.38
CA LEU A 30 20.79 -11.58 5.14
C LEU A 30 20.20 -11.06 6.46
N LEU A 31 20.96 -10.27 7.21
CA LEU A 31 20.47 -9.63 8.45
C LEU A 31 19.32 -8.65 8.17
N SER A 32 19.44 -7.88 7.10
CA SER A 32 18.36 -6.98 6.66
C SER A 32 17.09 -7.74 6.26
N ALA A 33 17.23 -8.88 5.59
CA ALA A 33 16.12 -9.77 5.24
C ALA A 33 15.48 -10.39 6.49
N PHE A 34 16.26 -10.78 7.48
CA PHE A 34 15.74 -11.25 8.77
C PHE A 34 14.91 -10.17 9.46
N LEU A 35 15.41 -8.92 9.53
CA LEU A 35 14.67 -7.80 10.11
C LEU A 35 13.40 -7.47 9.31
N SER A 36 13.44 -7.60 7.98
CA SER A 36 12.27 -7.45 7.13
C SER A 36 11.23 -8.56 7.37
N ALA A 37 11.67 -9.80 7.54
CA ALA A 37 10.78 -10.94 7.79
C ALA A 37 10.04 -10.84 9.12
N ILE A 38 10.68 -10.31 10.17
CA ILE A 38 10.07 -10.15 11.50
C ILE A 38 9.30 -8.83 11.66
N CYS A 39 9.50 -7.86 10.75
CA CYS A 39 8.85 -6.54 10.79
C CYS A 39 7.32 -6.61 10.99
N PRO A 40 6.55 -7.46 10.28
CA PRO A 40 5.09 -7.52 10.45
C PRO A 40 4.63 -7.94 11.85
N TYR A 41 5.50 -8.53 12.64
CA TYR A 41 5.17 -9.08 13.96
C TYR A 41 5.61 -8.17 15.11
N ILE A 42 6.46 -7.17 14.84
CA ILE A 42 6.99 -6.25 15.87
C ILE A 42 6.27 -4.90 15.74
N SER A 43 5.57 -4.51 16.80
CA SER A 43 4.90 -3.21 16.84
C SER A 43 5.92 -2.06 16.73
N PRO A 44 5.75 -1.12 15.79
CA PRO A 44 6.55 0.11 15.72
C PRO A 44 6.53 0.97 16.99
N SER A 45 5.50 0.80 17.83
CA SER A 45 5.46 1.47 19.13
C SER A 45 6.48 0.88 20.11
N SER A 46 6.82 -0.42 19.97
CA SER A 46 7.83 -1.08 20.79
C SER A 46 9.23 -0.95 20.19
N PHE A 47 9.38 -1.22 18.90
CA PHE A 47 10.67 -1.13 18.21
C PHE A 47 10.51 -0.70 16.76
N VAL A 48 10.59 0.61 16.54
CA VAL A 48 10.28 1.24 15.24
C VAL A 48 11.25 0.90 14.11
N TRP A 49 12.48 0.52 14.43
CA TRP A 49 13.53 0.30 13.42
C TRP A 49 13.24 -0.85 12.47
N THR A 50 12.50 -1.87 12.89
CA THR A 50 12.11 -2.99 12.02
C THR A 50 11.25 -2.53 10.85
N ALA A 51 10.42 -1.50 11.05
CA ALA A 51 9.53 -0.97 10.01
C ALA A 51 10.29 -0.43 8.78
N PHE A 52 11.51 0.07 8.96
CA PHE A 52 12.35 0.51 7.84
C PHE A 52 12.76 -0.65 6.93
N PHE A 53 12.98 -1.84 7.49
CA PHE A 53 13.33 -3.03 6.72
C PHE A 53 12.11 -3.61 5.99
N GLY A 54 10.92 -3.48 6.55
CA GLY A 54 9.66 -3.80 5.86
C GLY A 54 9.44 -2.87 4.66
N LEU A 55 9.64 -1.57 4.83
CA LEU A 55 9.56 -0.58 3.75
C LEU A 55 10.62 -0.83 2.67
N ALA A 56 11.83 -1.26 3.05
CA ALA A 56 12.96 -1.53 2.15
C ALA A 56 12.93 -2.92 1.50
N PHE A 57 11.85 -3.71 1.67
CA PHE A 57 11.77 -5.10 1.20
C PHE A 57 12.25 -5.31 -0.23
N TRP A 58 11.73 -4.56 -1.20
CA TRP A 58 12.12 -4.71 -2.59
C TRP A 58 13.60 -4.35 -2.83
N MET A 59 14.14 -3.39 -2.09
CA MET A 59 15.56 -3.04 -2.17
C MET A 59 16.44 -4.19 -1.67
N ILE A 60 16.05 -4.82 -0.55
CA ILE A 60 16.74 -6.00 0.01
C ILE A 60 16.65 -7.18 -0.96
N PHE A 61 15.48 -7.40 -1.55
CA PHE A 61 15.24 -8.47 -2.54
C PHE A 61 16.16 -8.32 -3.77
N PHE A 62 16.22 -7.13 -4.38
CA PHE A 62 17.08 -6.89 -5.53
C PHE A 62 18.58 -6.89 -5.17
N ALA A 63 18.95 -6.37 -4.00
CA ALA A 63 20.32 -6.47 -3.51
C ALA A 63 20.76 -7.93 -3.37
N ASN A 64 19.88 -8.81 -2.89
CA ASN A 64 20.15 -10.24 -2.81
C ASN A 64 20.37 -10.89 -4.18
N ILE A 65 19.57 -10.52 -5.19
CA ILE A 65 19.77 -10.99 -6.58
C ILE A 65 21.14 -10.55 -7.11
N ILE A 66 21.53 -9.31 -6.90
CA ILE A 66 22.83 -8.78 -7.33
C ILE A 66 23.97 -9.57 -6.66
N ILE A 67 23.91 -9.81 -5.36
CA ILE A 67 24.90 -10.59 -4.62
C ILE A 67 24.98 -12.02 -5.17
N LEU A 68 23.84 -12.67 -5.42
CA LEU A 68 23.80 -14.01 -6.00
C LEU A 68 24.53 -14.06 -7.35
N ILE A 69 24.24 -13.12 -8.27
CA ILE A 69 24.87 -13.03 -9.58
C ILE A 69 26.39 -12.85 -9.43
N ILE A 70 26.83 -11.94 -8.56
CA ILE A 70 28.26 -11.69 -8.32
C ILE A 70 28.95 -12.94 -7.76
N LEU A 71 28.36 -13.64 -6.81
CA LEU A 71 28.94 -14.87 -6.22
C LEU A 71 29.02 -16.02 -7.23
N ILE A 72 28.04 -16.14 -8.14
CA ILE A 72 28.11 -17.10 -9.26
C ILE A 72 29.27 -16.76 -10.18
N PHE A 73 29.43 -15.49 -10.56
CA PHE A 73 30.54 -15.03 -11.39
C PHE A 73 31.91 -15.33 -10.78
N PHE A 74 32.07 -15.11 -9.48
CA PHE A 74 33.29 -15.44 -8.75
C PHE A 74 33.46 -16.94 -8.44
N LYS A 75 32.53 -17.80 -8.83
CA LYS A 75 32.52 -19.25 -8.50
C LYS A 75 32.66 -19.52 -7.00
N ALA A 76 32.06 -18.71 -6.17
CA ALA A 76 32.16 -18.73 -4.71
C ALA A 76 31.11 -19.70 -4.10
N ARG A 77 31.21 -21.00 -4.42
CA ARG A 77 30.18 -22.02 -4.13
C ARG A 77 29.72 -22.08 -2.67
N ARG A 78 30.64 -21.96 -1.70
CA ARG A 78 30.31 -22.04 -0.26
C ARG A 78 29.51 -20.84 0.22
N THR A 79 29.76 -19.65 -0.33
CA THR A 79 29.04 -18.41 0.04
C THR A 79 27.67 -18.28 -0.64
N LEU A 80 27.35 -19.13 -1.64
CA LEU A 80 26.04 -19.18 -2.25
C LEU A 80 24.90 -19.55 -1.26
N LEU A 81 25.25 -20.17 -0.13
CA LEU A 81 24.28 -20.47 0.93
C LEU A 81 23.63 -19.19 1.50
N ILE A 82 24.39 -18.07 1.55
CA ILE A 82 23.89 -16.79 2.08
C ILE A 82 22.69 -16.26 1.27
N PRO A 83 22.78 -16.02 -0.04
CA PRO A 83 21.63 -15.53 -0.81
C PRO A 83 20.47 -16.53 -0.87
N ILE A 84 20.72 -17.84 -0.78
CA ILE A 84 19.68 -18.87 -0.70
C ILE A 84 18.89 -18.71 0.60
N LEU A 85 19.56 -18.62 1.75
CA LEU A 85 18.93 -18.38 3.04
C LEU A 85 18.19 -17.05 3.06
N THR A 86 18.75 -16.02 2.43
CA THR A 86 18.11 -14.71 2.28
C THR A 86 16.79 -14.83 1.51
N PHE A 87 16.73 -15.57 0.41
CA PHE A 87 15.50 -15.81 -0.35
C PHE A 87 14.45 -16.55 0.48
N LEU A 88 14.84 -17.54 1.28
CA LEU A 88 13.93 -18.26 2.16
C LEU A 88 13.30 -17.32 3.21
N LEU A 89 14.08 -16.40 3.78
CA LEU A 89 13.56 -15.38 4.70
C LEU A 89 12.64 -14.37 4.02
N LEU A 90 12.89 -14.02 2.76
CA LEU A 90 12.07 -13.06 2.01
C LEU A 90 10.80 -13.68 1.41
N LEU A 91 10.69 -15.01 1.35
CA LEU A 91 9.57 -15.71 0.70
C LEU A 91 8.20 -15.33 1.25
N PRO A 92 7.95 -15.28 2.59
CA PRO A 92 6.67 -14.84 3.12
C PRO A 92 6.31 -13.40 2.72
N GLY A 93 7.30 -12.52 2.65
CA GLY A 93 7.13 -11.15 2.18
C GLY A 93 6.80 -11.07 0.69
N LEU A 94 7.43 -11.92 -0.11
CA LEU A 94 7.16 -12.01 -1.54
C LEU A 94 5.72 -12.44 -1.81
N ILE A 95 5.21 -13.44 -1.10
CA ILE A 95 3.82 -13.94 -1.21
C ILE A 95 2.81 -12.82 -0.87
N LYS A 96 3.10 -11.96 0.10
CA LYS A 96 2.26 -10.81 0.46
C LYS A 96 2.35 -9.65 -0.52
N SER A 97 3.48 -9.54 -1.25
CA SER A 97 3.77 -8.40 -2.12
C SER A 97 3.58 -8.68 -3.60
N TYR A 98 3.51 -9.95 -3.99
CA TYR A 98 3.29 -10.40 -5.36
C TYR A 98 2.13 -11.39 -5.41
N SER A 99 1.12 -11.08 -6.18
CA SER A 99 -0.03 -11.95 -6.34
C SER A 99 0.11 -12.87 -7.55
N PHE A 100 -0.31 -14.13 -7.37
CA PHE A 100 -0.50 -15.14 -8.39
C PHE A 100 -1.99 -15.46 -8.59
N GLY A 101 -2.88 -14.60 -8.06
CA GLY A 101 -4.32 -14.80 -8.11
C GLY A 101 -4.85 -14.93 -9.53
N GLU A 102 -5.98 -15.58 -9.65
CA GLU A 102 -6.74 -15.75 -10.89
C GLU A 102 -8.11 -15.10 -10.72
N LYS A 103 -8.56 -14.40 -11.76
CA LYS A 103 -9.91 -13.82 -11.76
C LYS A 103 -10.92 -14.96 -11.80
N PRO A 104 -11.90 -15.00 -10.88
CA PRO A 104 -13.03 -15.90 -11.01
C PRO A 104 -13.81 -15.63 -12.29
N GLU A 105 -14.48 -16.65 -12.84
CA GLU A 105 -15.36 -16.50 -14.02
C GLU A 105 -16.72 -15.88 -13.69
N GLU A 106 -16.97 -15.54 -12.44
CA GLU A 106 -18.24 -15.01 -11.96
C GLU A 106 -18.46 -13.55 -12.33
N THR A 107 -19.72 -13.21 -12.62
CA THR A 107 -20.15 -11.83 -12.83
C THR A 107 -20.37 -11.12 -11.50
N ALA A 108 -19.78 -9.96 -11.34
CA ALA A 108 -19.99 -9.10 -10.18
C ALA A 108 -21.31 -8.34 -10.29
N SER A 109 -22.01 -8.19 -9.17
CA SER A 109 -23.22 -7.37 -9.05
C SER A 109 -22.93 -5.94 -8.57
N LEU A 110 -21.82 -5.73 -7.88
CA LEU A 110 -21.45 -4.48 -7.24
C LEU A 110 -20.01 -4.08 -7.54
N LYS A 111 -19.78 -2.75 -7.61
CA LYS A 111 -18.45 -2.17 -7.83
C LYS A 111 -18.18 -1.03 -6.86
N VAL A 112 -17.03 -1.06 -6.20
CA VAL A 112 -16.52 0.05 -5.38
C VAL A 112 -15.19 0.53 -5.95
N MET A 113 -15.05 1.86 -6.12
CA MET A 113 -13.78 2.49 -6.48
C MET A 113 -13.23 3.24 -5.29
N THR A 114 -11.93 3.12 -5.02
CA THR A 114 -11.20 3.97 -4.07
C THR A 114 -10.09 4.73 -4.77
N TYR A 115 -9.90 6.01 -4.39
CA TYR A 115 -8.90 6.85 -5.02
C TYR A 115 -8.47 8.01 -4.12
N ASN A 116 -7.17 8.05 -3.79
CA ASN A 116 -6.55 9.25 -3.23
C ASN A 116 -6.31 10.26 -4.35
N VAL A 117 -7.02 11.39 -4.32
CA VAL A 117 -7.02 12.41 -5.40
C VAL A 117 -5.95 13.50 -5.21
N GLY A 118 -5.04 13.35 -4.22
CA GLY A 118 -3.93 14.26 -4.00
C GLY A 118 -4.35 15.73 -3.94
N VAL A 119 -5.42 16.06 -3.20
CA VAL A 119 -6.03 17.40 -3.11
C VAL A 119 -6.37 18.03 -4.48
N PHE A 120 -6.67 17.21 -5.47
CA PHE A 120 -6.95 17.62 -6.86
C PHE A 120 -5.80 18.38 -7.53
N ARG A 121 -4.55 18.08 -7.18
CA ARG A 121 -3.38 18.49 -7.95
C ARG A 121 -3.13 17.48 -9.05
N ASP A 122 -2.74 17.94 -10.23
CA ASP A 122 -2.25 17.05 -11.27
C ASP A 122 -0.74 16.85 -11.09
N TYR A 123 -0.32 15.66 -10.71
CA TYR A 123 1.08 15.30 -10.52
C TYR A 123 1.83 15.07 -11.84
N ASN A 124 1.09 14.90 -12.95
CA ASN A 124 1.68 14.75 -14.29
C ASN A 124 1.80 16.10 -15.02
N GLU A 125 0.92 17.04 -14.69
CA GLU A 125 0.82 18.36 -15.32
C GLU A 125 0.47 19.43 -14.27
N GLU A 126 1.49 20.02 -13.62
CA GLU A 126 1.31 21.03 -12.56
C GLU A 126 0.51 22.28 -12.99
N SER A 127 0.45 22.53 -14.32
CA SER A 127 -0.33 23.65 -14.89
C SER A 127 -1.84 23.40 -14.94
N ARG A 128 -2.30 22.16 -14.77
CA ARG A 128 -3.73 21.85 -14.80
C ARG A 128 -4.48 22.44 -13.63
N SER A 129 -5.62 23.01 -13.94
CA SER A 129 -6.51 23.54 -12.91
C SER A 129 -7.26 22.42 -12.17
N VAL A 130 -7.68 22.69 -10.93
CA VAL A 130 -8.55 21.79 -10.15
C VAL A 130 -9.82 21.41 -10.95
N LYS A 131 -10.33 22.33 -11.79
CA LYS A 131 -11.51 22.09 -12.63
C LYS A 131 -11.23 21.02 -13.69
N ASP A 132 -10.06 21.03 -14.29
CA ASP A 132 -9.67 20.05 -15.31
C ASP A 132 -9.44 18.67 -14.68
N VAL A 133 -8.79 18.62 -13.51
CA VAL A 133 -8.62 17.36 -12.74
C VAL A 133 -9.97 16.76 -12.37
N LYS A 134 -10.93 17.57 -11.91
CA LYS A 134 -12.29 17.11 -11.62
C LYS A 134 -13.00 16.59 -12.86
N LYS A 135 -12.80 17.23 -14.02
CA LYS A 135 -13.38 16.78 -15.29
C LYS A 135 -12.81 15.41 -15.70
N THR A 136 -11.49 15.23 -15.57
CA THR A 136 -10.82 13.94 -15.85
C THR A 136 -11.34 12.86 -14.90
N LEU A 137 -11.46 13.16 -13.61
CA LEU A 137 -12.03 12.22 -12.64
C LEU A 137 -13.49 11.89 -12.96
N THR A 138 -14.29 12.89 -13.36
CA THR A 138 -15.70 12.66 -13.77
C THR A 138 -15.78 11.71 -14.95
N GLN A 139 -14.92 11.87 -15.95
CA GLN A 139 -14.86 10.98 -17.11
C GLN A 139 -14.47 9.56 -16.67
N LEU A 140 -13.43 9.42 -15.88
CA LEU A 140 -12.97 8.14 -15.34
C LEU A 140 -14.10 7.40 -14.59
N VAL A 141 -14.81 8.11 -13.69
CA VAL A 141 -15.92 7.53 -12.92
C VAL A 141 -17.04 7.06 -13.86
N LYS A 142 -17.37 7.83 -14.90
CA LYS A 142 -18.38 7.43 -15.89
C LYS A 142 -17.97 6.22 -16.72
N GLU A 143 -16.71 6.12 -17.09
CA GLU A 143 -16.15 4.99 -17.87
C GLU A 143 -16.14 3.71 -17.03
N GLN A 144 -15.69 3.78 -15.78
CA GLN A 144 -15.60 2.63 -14.89
C GLN A 144 -16.95 2.27 -14.25
N ASN A 145 -17.85 3.25 -14.14
CA ASN A 145 -19.21 3.12 -13.63
C ASN A 145 -19.33 2.40 -12.27
N PRO A 146 -18.52 2.73 -11.24
CA PRO A 146 -18.63 2.12 -9.93
C PRO A 146 -19.99 2.44 -9.30
N ASP A 147 -20.44 1.60 -8.35
CA ASP A 147 -21.66 1.85 -7.60
C ASP A 147 -21.41 2.79 -6.41
N VAL A 148 -20.22 2.70 -5.83
CA VAL A 148 -19.74 3.60 -4.79
C VAL A 148 -18.32 4.07 -5.13
N LEU A 149 -18.07 5.36 -4.97
CA LEU A 149 -16.77 6.01 -5.10
C LEU A 149 -16.34 6.52 -3.73
N CYS A 150 -15.18 6.05 -3.25
CA CYS A 150 -14.50 6.52 -2.05
C CYS A 150 -13.31 7.38 -2.44
N LEU A 151 -13.28 8.63 -2.00
CA LEU A 151 -12.15 9.53 -2.25
C LEU A 151 -11.43 9.87 -0.94
N GLN A 152 -10.09 9.92 -1.00
CA GLN A 152 -9.23 10.45 0.03
C GLN A 152 -8.64 11.78 -0.45
N GLU A 153 -8.22 12.63 0.47
CA GLU A 153 -7.68 13.98 0.21
C GLU A 153 -8.61 14.92 -0.57
N SER A 154 -9.89 14.62 -0.62
CA SER A 154 -10.90 15.40 -1.36
C SER A 154 -11.45 16.59 -0.58
N GLY A 155 -11.25 16.62 0.75
CA GLY A 155 -12.04 17.39 1.73
C GLY A 155 -12.20 18.88 1.46
N LYS A 156 -11.14 19.64 1.18
CA LYS A 156 -11.22 21.09 0.96
C LYS A 156 -11.96 21.45 -0.31
N TRP A 157 -11.76 20.66 -1.38
CA TRP A 157 -12.27 20.95 -2.72
C TRP A 157 -13.67 20.40 -2.97
N ILE A 158 -14.02 19.33 -2.29
CA ILE A 158 -15.35 18.71 -2.39
C ILE A 158 -16.33 19.28 -1.35
N LYS A 159 -15.85 19.73 -0.18
CA LYS A 159 -16.69 20.19 0.92
C LYS A 159 -17.79 21.20 0.51
N ASN A 160 -17.48 22.14 -0.38
CA ASN A 160 -18.39 23.18 -0.83
C ASN A 160 -19.05 22.87 -2.18
N SER A 161 -18.69 21.77 -2.84
CA SER A 161 -19.17 21.38 -4.17
C SER A 161 -19.51 19.90 -4.27
N ALA A 162 -19.76 19.22 -3.15
CA ALA A 162 -20.08 17.80 -3.15
C ALA A 162 -21.37 17.49 -3.92
N ALA A 163 -22.41 18.32 -3.78
CA ALA A 163 -23.65 18.19 -4.51
C ALA A 163 -23.41 18.32 -6.02
N ASP A 164 -22.67 19.36 -6.45
CA ASP A 164 -22.36 19.59 -7.86
C ASP A 164 -21.55 18.45 -8.45
N PHE A 165 -20.52 17.98 -7.70
CA PHE A 165 -19.71 16.86 -8.15
C PHE A 165 -20.51 15.56 -8.22
N SER A 166 -21.38 15.30 -7.22
CA SER A 166 -22.29 14.16 -7.23
C SER A 166 -23.21 14.18 -8.47
N GLN A 167 -23.76 15.34 -8.80
CA GLN A 167 -24.56 15.53 -10.00
C GLN A 167 -23.74 15.32 -11.29
N MET A 168 -22.51 15.84 -11.34
CA MET A 168 -21.61 15.66 -12.50
C MET A 168 -21.32 14.20 -12.81
N ILE A 169 -21.11 13.36 -11.79
CA ILE A 169 -20.86 11.93 -11.93
C ILE A 169 -22.14 11.09 -12.02
N GLY A 170 -23.32 11.71 -11.82
CA GLY A 170 -24.63 11.04 -11.94
C GLY A 170 -25.01 10.23 -10.70
N TYR A 171 -24.51 10.56 -9.52
CA TYR A 171 -24.80 9.86 -8.27
C TYR A 171 -25.80 10.62 -7.41
N LYS A 172 -26.67 9.87 -6.74
CA LYS A 172 -27.76 10.46 -5.94
C LYS A 172 -27.35 10.76 -4.50
N TYR A 173 -26.46 9.93 -3.94
CA TYR A 173 -26.10 10.01 -2.54
C TYR A 173 -24.64 10.36 -2.39
N TYR A 174 -24.31 11.19 -1.41
CA TYR A 174 -22.95 11.52 -1.06
C TYR A 174 -22.80 11.81 0.44
N SER A 175 -21.60 11.62 0.96
CA SER A 175 -21.21 11.99 2.31
C SER A 175 -19.78 12.51 2.32
N VAL A 176 -19.51 13.59 3.05
CA VAL A 176 -18.18 14.18 3.19
C VAL A 176 -17.83 14.27 4.66
N ASN A 177 -16.82 13.56 5.08
CA ASN A 177 -16.27 13.67 6.43
C ASN A 177 -15.33 14.87 6.51
N LYS A 178 -15.71 15.88 7.31
CA LYS A 178 -14.95 17.12 7.48
C LYS A 178 -13.66 16.91 8.28
N ALA A 179 -13.59 15.87 9.11
CA ALA A 179 -12.45 15.60 9.97
C ALA A 179 -11.31 14.88 9.20
N SER A 180 -11.66 13.83 8.44
CA SER A 180 -10.68 13.04 7.65
C SER A 180 -10.42 13.65 6.27
N GLY A 181 -11.36 14.40 5.71
CA GLY A 181 -11.31 14.80 4.30
C GLY A 181 -11.73 13.69 3.32
N ASN A 182 -12.21 12.57 3.82
CA ASN A 182 -12.73 11.47 3.03
C ASN A 182 -14.13 11.78 2.52
N SER A 183 -14.46 11.25 1.33
CA SER A 183 -15.77 11.45 0.73
C SER A 183 -16.28 10.15 0.12
N TYR A 184 -17.61 10.00 0.14
CA TYR A 184 -18.34 8.94 -0.53
C TYR A 184 -19.30 9.54 -1.54
N PHE A 185 -19.40 8.92 -2.69
CA PHE A 185 -20.44 9.17 -3.69
C PHE A 185 -21.05 7.83 -4.08
N SER A 186 -22.36 7.71 -4.10
CA SER A 186 -23.04 6.43 -4.26
C SER A 186 -24.30 6.53 -5.10
N LYS A 187 -24.57 5.50 -5.88
CA LYS A 187 -25.87 5.27 -6.52
C LYS A 187 -26.90 4.82 -5.50
N TYR A 188 -26.46 4.20 -4.40
CA TYR A 188 -27.27 3.62 -3.33
C TYR A 188 -27.32 4.52 -2.10
N PRO A 189 -28.38 4.42 -1.26
CA PRO A 189 -28.45 5.11 0.01
C PRO A 189 -27.24 4.83 0.90
N LEU A 190 -26.68 5.88 1.47
CA LEU A 190 -25.60 5.83 2.47
C LEU A 190 -26.22 6.12 3.84
N GLU A 191 -26.34 5.08 4.66
CA GLU A 191 -26.79 5.28 6.04
C GLU A 191 -25.59 5.65 6.91
N GLU A 192 -25.81 6.63 7.78
CA GLU A 192 -24.86 6.97 8.81
C GLU A 192 -24.92 5.91 9.89
N VAL A 193 -23.87 5.11 9.97
CA VAL A 193 -23.68 4.19 11.08
C VAL A 193 -23.13 4.99 12.25
N LYS A 194 -23.25 4.48 13.49
CA LYS A 194 -22.56 5.04 14.63
C LYS A 194 -21.11 5.38 14.22
N THR A 195 -20.78 6.67 14.22
CA THR A 195 -19.40 7.12 13.96
C THR A 195 -18.47 6.42 14.95
N PHE A 196 -17.25 6.14 14.53
CA PHE A 196 -16.23 5.60 15.43
C PHE A 196 -16.21 6.37 16.77
N ASP A 197 -16.15 5.64 17.89
CA ASP A 197 -16.14 6.24 19.23
C ASP A 197 -14.85 7.06 19.46
N ASP A 198 -13.72 6.57 18.95
CA ASP A 198 -12.44 7.26 19.04
C ASP A 198 -12.39 8.49 18.12
N GLU A 199 -12.32 9.68 18.72
CA GLU A 199 -12.25 10.94 18.00
C GLU A 199 -11.00 11.07 17.14
N ALA A 200 -9.89 10.48 17.54
CA ALA A 200 -8.65 10.49 16.76
C ALA A 200 -8.80 9.63 15.51
N LEU A 201 -9.48 8.47 15.60
CA LEU A 201 -9.74 7.60 14.46
C LEU A 201 -10.58 8.29 13.38
N ARG A 202 -11.56 9.13 13.77
CA ARG A 202 -12.40 9.88 12.83
C ARG A 202 -11.63 10.79 11.87
N LYS A 203 -10.38 11.12 12.18
CA LYS A 203 -9.49 11.88 11.30
C LYS A 203 -8.88 11.03 10.18
N PHE A 204 -8.96 9.71 10.27
CA PHE A 204 -8.27 8.77 9.38
C PHE A 204 -9.21 7.77 8.71
N ALA A 205 -10.38 7.55 9.28
CA ALA A 205 -11.35 6.59 8.78
C ALA A 205 -12.77 7.11 8.95
N ASP A 206 -13.65 6.65 8.07
CA ASP A 206 -15.08 6.90 8.10
C ASP A 206 -15.82 5.64 7.67
N ILE A 207 -17.00 5.39 8.22
CA ILE A 207 -17.80 4.21 7.94
C ILE A 207 -19.19 4.58 7.47
N ARG A 208 -19.71 3.89 6.46
CA ARG A 208 -21.08 3.98 5.99
C ARG A 208 -21.65 2.59 5.76
N LYS A 209 -22.95 2.46 5.98
CA LYS A 209 -23.71 1.29 5.53
C LYS A 209 -24.34 1.62 4.18
N VAL A 210 -23.95 0.88 3.15
CA VAL A 210 -24.48 0.99 1.80
C VAL A 210 -25.68 0.07 1.66
N LYS A 211 -26.86 0.61 1.38
CA LYS A 211 -28.09 -0.16 1.17
C LYS A 211 -28.32 -0.41 -0.31
N VAL A 212 -28.01 -1.62 -0.76
CA VAL A 212 -28.17 -2.02 -2.16
C VAL A 212 -29.66 -2.20 -2.48
N ASN A 213 -30.36 -2.92 -1.61
CA ASN A 213 -31.80 -3.15 -1.69
C ASN A 213 -32.39 -3.37 -0.28
N LYS A 214 -33.57 -3.98 -0.16
CA LYS A 214 -34.22 -4.25 1.14
C LYS A 214 -33.50 -5.32 1.96
N GLU A 215 -32.86 -6.28 1.28
CA GLU A 215 -32.21 -7.45 1.89
C GLU A 215 -30.70 -7.27 1.96
N ASP A 216 -30.09 -6.71 0.90
CA ASP A 216 -28.64 -6.60 0.77
C ASP A 216 -28.13 -5.25 1.20
N SER A 217 -27.15 -5.28 2.10
CA SER A 217 -26.38 -4.11 2.52
C SER A 217 -24.98 -4.54 2.95
N PHE A 218 -24.03 -3.64 2.89
CA PHE A 218 -22.67 -3.87 3.39
C PHE A 218 -22.10 -2.64 4.08
N TYR A 219 -21.18 -2.87 5.01
CA TYR A 219 -20.41 -1.80 5.62
C TYR A 219 -19.22 -1.46 4.73
N LEU A 220 -19.01 -0.18 4.52
CA LEU A 220 -17.89 0.35 3.74
C LEU A 220 -17.12 1.37 4.58
N VAL A 221 -15.86 1.05 4.86
CA VAL A 221 -14.93 1.93 5.57
C VAL A 221 -13.98 2.56 4.56
N ASN A 222 -13.88 3.89 4.58
CA ASN A 222 -12.95 4.66 3.77
C ASN A 222 -11.82 5.18 4.66
N CYS A 223 -10.59 4.72 4.41
CA CYS A 223 -9.42 5.03 5.20
C CYS A 223 -8.46 5.98 4.46
N HIS A 224 -7.87 6.91 5.22
CA HIS A 224 -6.69 7.65 4.81
C HIS A 224 -5.79 7.81 6.03
N PHE A 225 -4.81 6.90 6.17
CA PHE A 225 -3.89 6.89 7.29
C PHE A 225 -2.79 7.94 7.12
N ASN A 226 -2.12 8.29 8.22
CA ASN A 226 -1.06 9.28 8.21
C ASN A 226 0.02 8.97 7.19
N SER A 227 0.20 9.89 6.23
CA SER A 227 1.31 9.85 5.30
C SER A 227 2.65 10.10 6.02
N PHE A 228 3.74 9.79 5.36
CA PHE A 228 5.08 10.13 5.86
C PHE A 228 5.36 11.64 5.84
N CYS A 229 4.52 12.43 5.18
CA CYS A 229 4.67 13.89 5.01
C CYS A 229 6.07 14.27 4.51
N ILE A 230 6.68 13.46 3.65
CA ILE A 230 7.98 13.75 3.03
C ILE A 230 7.71 14.56 1.77
N SER A 231 8.23 15.79 1.72
CA SER A 231 8.05 16.63 0.53
C SER A 231 8.99 16.21 -0.60
N THR A 232 8.57 16.48 -1.84
CA THR A 232 9.43 16.28 -3.03
C THR A 232 10.74 17.06 -2.92
N GLU A 233 10.70 18.22 -2.27
CA GLU A 233 11.88 19.05 -1.99
C GLU A 233 12.85 18.34 -1.05
N GLU A 234 12.37 17.69 0.03
CA GLU A 234 13.22 16.92 0.95
C GLU A 234 13.91 15.74 0.23
N ILE A 235 13.19 15.05 -0.65
CA ILE A 235 13.76 13.97 -1.47
C ILE A 235 14.78 14.54 -2.46
N GLY A 236 14.45 15.65 -3.12
CA GLY A 236 15.34 16.36 -4.04
C GLY A 236 16.64 16.82 -3.37
N TYR A 237 16.54 17.36 -2.16
CA TYR A 237 17.70 17.79 -1.37
C TYR A 237 18.65 16.64 -1.00
N ILE A 238 18.11 15.49 -0.64
CA ILE A 238 18.91 14.28 -0.32
C ILE A 238 19.64 13.77 -1.57
N ASN A 239 18.98 13.82 -2.72
CA ASN A 239 19.51 13.31 -3.99
C ASN A 239 20.46 14.30 -4.70
N ASP A 240 20.40 15.60 -4.39
CA ASP A 240 21.25 16.60 -5.03
C ASP A 240 22.70 16.46 -4.55
N THR A 241 23.61 16.16 -5.47
CA THR A 241 25.04 15.99 -5.21
C THR A 241 25.78 17.31 -4.93
N LYS A 242 25.16 18.45 -5.21
CA LYS A 242 25.78 19.78 -5.06
C LYS A 242 25.59 20.41 -3.67
N ASN A 243 24.65 19.89 -2.87
CA ASN A 243 24.36 20.44 -1.55
C ASN A 243 25.43 20.12 -0.52
N ILE A 244 25.64 21.03 0.43
CA ILE A 244 26.62 20.91 1.51
C ILE A 244 26.20 19.74 2.44
N VAL A 245 27.16 18.91 2.85
CA VAL A 245 26.94 17.69 3.66
C VAL A 245 26.12 17.96 4.94
N LYS A 246 26.29 19.11 5.59
CA LYS A 246 25.59 19.48 6.83
C LYS A 246 24.07 19.62 6.64
N ASP A 247 23.66 20.18 5.50
CA ASP A 247 22.23 20.32 5.19
C ASP A 247 21.58 18.95 4.90
N LYS A 248 22.28 18.07 4.19
CA LYS A 248 21.84 16.69 3.92
C LYS A 248 21.60 15.88 5.19
N GLU A 249 22.48 16.00 6.18
CA GLU A 249 22.30 15.29 7.47
C GLU A 249 21.03 15.77 8.19
N THR A 250 20.77 17.07 8.19
CA THR A 250 19.56 17.66 8.80
C THR A 250 18.28 17.16 8.10
N TYR A 251 18.27 17.16 6.76
CA TYR A 251 17.14 16.64 6.00
C TYR A 251 16.93 15.13 6.20
N ALA A 252 18.00 14.35 6.20
CA ALA A 252 17.92 12.92 6.47
C ALA A 252 17.35 12.62 7.86
N LYS A 253 17.79 13.34 8.90
CA LYS A 253 17.22 13.22 10.27
C LYS A 253 15.75 13.61 10.30
N SER A 254 15.34 14.65 9.58
CA SER A 254 13.93 15.04 9.45
C SER A 254 13.09 13.91 8.84
N VAL A 255 13.51 13.37 7.70
CA VAL A 255 12.83 12.27 7.01
C VAL A 255 12.72 11.04 7.90
N VAL A 256 13.81 10.61 8.55
CA VAL A 256 13.79 9.46 9.49
C VAL A 256 12.80 9.72 10.63
N SER A 257 12.79 10.92 11.22
CA SER A 257 11.84 11.28 12.28
C SER A 257 10.37 11.22 11.82
N LYS A 258 10.08 11.72 10.61
CA LYS A 258 8.75 11.68 9.99
C LYS A 258 8.30 10.22 9.74
N LEU A 259 9.19 9.39 9.19
CA LEU A 259 8.93 7.95 8.98
C LEU A 259 8.61 7.25 10.30
N MET A 260 9.41 7.47 11.35
CA MET A 260 9.20 6.87 12.68
C MET A 260 7.85 7.26 13.28
N LYS A 261 7.48 8.55 13.18
CA LYS A 261 6.17 9.05 13.65
C LYS A 261 5.04 8.41 12.84
N GLY A 262 5.17 8.33 11.52
CA GLY A 262 4.20 7.70 10.64
C GLY A 262 3.96 6.23 10.99
N PHE A 263 5.02 5.42 11.15
CA PHE A 263 4.90 4.01 11.54
C PHE A 263 4.16 3.82 12.86
N LYS A 264 4.51 4.60 13.90
CA LYS A 264 3.86 4.53 15.22
C LYS A 264 2.39 4.96 15.14
N SER A 265 2.10 6.04 14.44
CA SER A 265 0.73 6.54 14.28
C SER A 265 -0.16 5.53 13.56
N ARG A 266 0.28 4.96 12.43
CA ARG A 266 -0.48 3.94 11.70
C ARG A 266 -0.74 2.69 12.54
N THR A 267 0.23 2.27 13.36
CA THR A 267 0.02 1.18 14.33
C THR A 267 -1.15 1.46 15.26
N MET A 268 -1.20 2.65 15.86
CA MET A 268 -2.28 3.04 16.77
C MET A 268 -3.63 3.12 16.06
N ILE A 269 -3.65 3.78 14.89
CA ILE A 269 -4.87 3.91 14.07
C ILE A 269 -5.43 2.53 13.71
N THR A 270 -4.57 1.60 13.25
CA THR A 270 -4.98 0.24 12.89
C THR A 270 -5.58 -0.52 14.07
N GLN A 271 -4.92 -0.47 15.24
CA GLN A 271 -5.40 -1.14 16.44
C GLN A 271 -6.74 -0.59 16.92
N THR A 272 -6.94 0.72 16.83
CA THR A 272 -8.21 1.36 17.17
C THR A 272 -9.28 1.01 16.13
N LEU A 273 -8.96 1.08 14.84
CA LEU A 273 -9.89 0.73 13.77
C LEU A 273 -10.44 -0.69 13.95
N ILE A 274 -9.56 -1.68 14.13
CA ILE A 274 -9.96 -3.09 14.28
C ILE A 274 -10.91 -3.29 15.47
N LYS A 275 -10.74 -2.56 16.58
CA LYS A 275 -11.61 -2.63 17.74
C LYS A 275 -13.00 -2.05 17.51
N GLU A 276 -13.12 -1.10 16.59
CA GLU A 276 -14.35 -0.38 16.31
C GLU A 276 -15.05 -0.82 15.02
N LEU A 277 -14.51 -1.85 14.33
CA LEU A 277 -15.19 -2.44 13.16
C LEU A 277 -16.51 -3.08 13.59
N PRO A 278 -17.51 -3.11 12.68
CA PRO A 278 -18.74 -3.90 12.87
C PRO A 278 -18.43 -5.37 13.13
N ASP A 279 -19.39 -6.07 13.73
CA ASP A 279 -19.28 -7.51 13.96
C ASP A 279 -18.99 -8.26 12.64
N ASN A 280 -18.19 -9.31 12.73
CA ASN A 280 -17.78 -10.12 11.57
C ASN A 280 -18.94 -10.82 10.83
N GLU A 281 -20.13 -10.81 11.38
CA GLU A 281 -21.34 -11.39 10.77
C GLU A 281 -21.98 -10.50 9.70
N CYS A 282 -21.45 -9.29 9.49
CA CYS A 282 -21.96 -8.36 8.48
C CYS A 282 -20.98 -8.24 7.32
N PRO A 283 -21.48 -8.15 6.06
CA PRO A 283 -20.62 -7.88 4.91
C PRO A 283 -19.83 -6.58 5.10
N LEU A 284 -18.50 -6.68 5.00
CA LEU A 284 -17.58 -5.58 5.28
C LEU A 284 -16.52 -5.43 4.20
N ILE A 285 -16.37 -4.20 3.72
CA ILE A 285 -15.26 -3.77 2.85
C ILE A 285 -14.58 -2.57 3.52
N ILE A 286 -13.26 -2.59 3.57
CA ILE A 286 -12.43 -1.46 4.02
C ILE A 286 -11.51 -1.09 2.86
N CYS A 287 -11.53 0.15 2.45
CA CYS A 287 -10.71 0.61 1.33
C CYS A 287 -10.02 1.94 1.64
N GLY A 288 -9.05 2.29 0.81
CA GLY A 288 -8.37 3.58 0.86
C GLY A 288 -6.86 3.48 0.96
N ASP A 289 -6.27 4.62 1.31
CA ASP A 289 -4.83 4.79 1.46
C ASP A 289 -4.40 4.52 2.90
N PHE A 290 -3.73 3.40 3.12
CA PHE A 290 -3.17 3.01 4.42
C PHE A 290 -1.76 3.57 4.65
N ASN A 291 -1.15 4.15 3.62
CA ASN A 291 0.21 4.67 3.66
C ASN A 291 1.26 3.67 4.19
N ASP A 292 0.98 2.37 4.10
CA ASP A 292 1.84 1.31 4.63
C ASP A 292 1.91 0.12 3.67
N THR A 293 3.01 -0.63 3.71
CA THR A 293 3.31 -1.71 2.75
C THR A 293 2.81 -3.08 3.24
N PRO A 294 2.77 -4.12 2.36
CA PRO A 294 2.35 -5.47 2.75
C PRO A 294 3.23 -6.14 3.83
N LEU A 295 4.45 -5.63 4.06
CA LEU A 295 5.33 -6.09 5.11
C LEU A 295 5.26 -5.24 6.38
N SER A 296 4.26 -4.40 6.52
CA SER A 296 4.08 -3.59 7.73
C SER A 296 3.36 -4.36 8.83
N TYR A 297 3.51 -3.83 10.05
CA TYR A 297 2.70 -4.26 11.18
C TYR A 297 1.21 -4.00 10.95
N THR A 298 0.86 -2.86 10.37
CA THR A 298 -0.50 -2.48 9.95
C THR A 298 -1.16 -3.58 9.12
N TYR A 299 -0.51 -3.98 8.01
CA TYR A 299 -1.01 -5.04 7.14
C TYR A 299 -1.24 -6.37 7.89
N ASN A 300 -0.28 -6.75 8.73
CA ASN A 300 -0.37 -7.98 9.51
C ASN A 300 -1.49 -7.95 10.54
N GLN A 301 -1.80 -6.79 11.14
CA GLN A 301 -2.92 -6.66 12.07
C GLN A 301 -4.28 -6.77 11.36
N MET A 302 -4.44 -6.15 10.19
CA MET A 302 -5.65 -6.29 9.37
C MET A 302 -5.89 -7.76 9.00
N SER A 303 -4.85 -8.46 8.54
CA SER A 303 -4.94 -9.89 8.24
C SER A 303 -5.28 -10.75 9.46
N LYS A 304 -4.70 -10.45 10.65
CA LYS A 304 -5.02 -11.16 11.90
C LYS A 304 -6.43 -10.89 12.41
N ALA A 305 -7.03 -9.80 12.02
CA ALA A 305 -8.44 -9.50 12.31
C ALA A 305 -9.43 -10.27 11.42
N GLY A 306 -8.95 -11.24 10.62
CA GLY A 306 -9.79 -12.04 9.72
C GLY A 306 -10.08 -11.36 8.38
N LEU A 307 -9.43 -10.23 8.07
CA LEU A 307 -9.64 -9.52 6.81
C LEU A 307 -8.69 -10.05 5.73
N LYS A 308 -9.23 -10.19 4.52
CA LYS A 308 -8.52 -10.67 3.32
C LYS A 308 -8.18 -9.50 2.40
N ASP A 309 -7.00 -9.53 1.80
CA ASP A 309 -6.55 -8.54 0.81
C ASP A 309 -7.05 -8.91 -0.58
N ALA A 310 -7.94 -8.11 -1.15
CA ALA A 310 -8.56 -8.40 -2.44
C ALA A 310 -7.55 -8.51 -3.59
N PHE A 311 -6.47 -7.72 -3.56
CA PHE A 311 -5.42 -7.81 -4.58
C PHE A 311 -4.74 -9.19 -4.58
N ILE A 312 -4.42 -9.73 -3.42
CA ILE A 312 -3.75 -11.04 -3.32
C ILE A 312 -4.69 -12.16 -3.75
N THR A 313 -6.00 -11.99 -3.55
CA THR A 313 -7.00 -13.02 -3.87
C THR A 313 -7.20 -13.22 -5.38
N VAL A 314 -7.38 -12.15 -6.16
CA VAL A 314 -7.85 -12.25 -7.56
C VAL A 314 -6.98 -11.52 -8.59
N SER A 315 -5.94 -10.82 -8.17
CA SER A 315 -5.10 -10.05 -9.08
C SER A 315 -3.77 -10.74 -9.39
N ARG A 316 -2.94 -10.13 -10.26
CA ARG A 316 -1.64 -10.69 -10.64
C ARG A 316 -0.55 -9.62 -10.64
N GLY A 317 0.65 -9.98 -10.15
CA GLY A 317 1.84 -9.12 -10.17
C GLY A 317 2.10 -8.39 -8.85
N ILE A 318 2.83 -7.25 -8.91
CA ILE A 318 3.31 -6.52 -7.72
C ILE A 318 2.24 -5.59 -7.12
N GLY A 319 1.26 -5.15 -7.91
CA GLY A 319 0.16 -4.32 -7.44
C GLY A 319 0.55 -2.91 -6.96
N LYS A 320 1.62 -2.32 -7.51
CA LYS A 320 2.02 -0.94 -7.19
C LYS A 320 0.82 0.02 -7.28
N THR A 321 0.51 0.73 -6.20
CA THR A 321 -0.59 1.72 -6.17
C THR A 321 -0.10 3.16 -6.11
N TYR A 322 1.09 3.41 -5.57
CA TYR A 322 1.73 4.72 -5.54
C TYR A 322 2.64 4.91 -6.76
N CYS A 323 2.43 5.97 -7.54
CA CYS A 323 3.21 6.27 -8.75
C CYS A 323 4.24 7.41 -8.57
N GLY A 324 4.41 7.93 -7.36
CA GLY A 324 5.44 8.91 -7.04
C GLY A 324 6.87 8.35 -7.03
N SER A 325 7.79 9.09 -6.42
CA SER A 325 9.25 8.85 -6.50
C SER A 325 9.75 7.52 -5.93
N LEU A 326 9.00 6.89 -5.01
CA LEU A 326 9.38 5.61 -4.42
C LEU A 326 8.87 4.44 -5.26
N PRO A 327 9.74 3.52 -5.71
CA PRO A 327 9.34 2.43 -6.60
C PRO A 327 8.57 1.35 -5.85
N LEU A 328 7.65 0.69 -6.57
CA LEU A 328 6.99 -0.56 -6.18
C LEU A 328 6.18 -0.49 -4.87
N LEU A 329 5.71 0.69 -4.44
CA LEU A 329 4.87 0.80 -3.26
C LEU A 329 3.42 0.44 -3.57
N ARG A 330 2.88 -0.49 -2.80
CA ARG A 330 1.47 -0.78 -2.68
C ARG A 330 1.03 -0.33 -1.29
N ILE A 331 0.27 0.75 -1.22
CA ILE A 331 -0.15 1.43 0.01
C ILE A 331 -1.65 1.67 0.07
N ASP A 332 -2.35 1.48 -1.05
CA ASP A 332 -3.80 1.51 -1.14
C ASP A 332 -4.33 0.08 -1.21
N TYR A 333 -5.42 -0.20 -0.52
CA TYR A 333 -5.95 -1.55 -0.36
C TYR A 333 -7.46 -1.60 -0.46
N PHE A 334 -7.95 -2.81 -0.78
CA PHE A 334 -9.28 -3.30 -0.44
C PHE A 334 -9.14 -4.51 0.47
N TRP A 335 -9.64 -4.37 1.70
CA TRP A 335 -9.80 -5.43 2.65
C TRP A 335 -11.27 -5.86 2.72
N TYR A 336 -11.53 -7.14 2.91
CA TYR A 336 -12.89 -7.67 2.98
C TYR A 336 -12.96 -8.86 3.94
N ASN A 337 -14.17 -9.18 4.43
CA ASN A 337 -14.42 -10.36 5.26
C ASN A 337 -15.09 -11.50 4.46
N ASP A 338 -15.38 -12.62 5.11
CA ASP A 338 -15.88 -13.83 4.48
C ASP A 338 -17.28 -13.70 3.86
N HIS A 339 -18.02 -12.65 4.19
CA HIS A 339 -19.35 -12.36 3.61
C HIS A 339 -19.28 -11.71 2.21
N ILE A 340 -18.10 -11.44 1.71
CA ILE A 340 -17.87 -10.84 0.39
C ILE A 340 -17.16 -11.84 -0.50
N HIS A 341 -17.66 -12.02 -1.72
CA HIS A 341 -17.01 -12.77 -2.78
C HIS A 341 -16.42 -11.79 -3.81
N ILE A 342 -15.11 -11.84 -4.03
CA ILE A 342 -14.43 -10.94 -4.97
C ILE A 342 -14.43 -11.57 -6.36
N ALA A 343 -14.99 -10.86 -7.33
CA ALA A 343 -14.98 -11.26 -8.74
C ALA A 343 -13.84 -10.61 -9.54
N ASP A 344 -13.47 -9.37 -9.21
CA ASP A 344 -12.39 -8.68 -9.93
C ASP A 344 -11.75 -7.58 -9.09
N TYR A 345 -10.47 -7.30 -9.38
CA TYR A 345 -9.72 -6.19 -8.83
C TYR A 345 -8.90 -5.54 -9.95
N ASP A 346 -9.19 -4.30 -10.26
CA ASP A 346 -8.46 -3.53 -11.25
C ASP A 346 -7.73 -2.33 -10.64
N ARG A 347 -6.49 -2.14 -11.04
CA ARG A 347 -5.73 -0.92 -10.84
C ARG A 347 -5.75 -0.12 -12.14
N ILE A 348 -6.43 1.02 -12.12
CA ILE A 348 -6.61 1.85 -13.29
C ILE A 348 -5.35 2.67 -13.53
N LYS A 349 -4.73 2.52 -14.70
CA LYS A 349 -3.44 3.18 -15.00
C LYS A 349 -3.57 4.69 -15.25
N GLN A 350 -4.75 5.14 -15.66
CA GLN A 350 -4.99 6.56 -15.89
C GLN A 350 -5.18 7.28 -14.56
N THR A 351 -4.32 8.22 -14.23
CA THR A 351 -4.34 8.96 -12.97
C THR A 351 -3.88 10.40 -13.17
N THR A 352 -4.43 11.29 -12.36
CA THR A 352 -3.98 12.69 -12.20
C THR A 352 -3.34 12.91 -10.83
N SER A 353 -3.28 11.87 -10.00
CA SER A 353 -2.68 11.85 -8.67
C SER A 353 -1.38 11.04 -8.68
N ASP A 354 -0.61 11.11 -7.61
CA ASP A 354 0.50 10.20 -7.34
C ASP A 354 0.03 8.81 -6.85
N HIS A 355 -1.29 8.57 -6.80
CA HIS A 355 -1.91 7.27 -6.59
C HIS A 355 -2.67 6.80 -7.82
N TYR A 356 -2.82 5.48 -7.96
CA TYR A 356 -3.70 4.87 -8.96
C TYR A 356 -5.08 4.61 -8.36
N PRO A 357 -6.18 4.92 -9.09
CA PRO A 357 -7.51 4.47 -8.71
C PRO A 357 -7.58 2.95 -8.69
N LEU A 358 -8.25 2.40 -7.68
CA LEU A 358 -8.51 0.98 -7.54
C LEU A 358 -10.00 0.71 -7.67
N LEU A 359 -10.37 -0.31 -8.42
CA LEU A 359 -11.74 -0.76 -8.63
C LEU A 359 -11.89 -2.21 -8.17
N LEU A 360 -12.82 -2.43 -7.25
CA LEU A 360 -13.21 -3.74 -6.76
C LEU A 360 -14.58 -4.12 -7.32
N SER A 361 -14.70 -5.31 -7.89
CA SER A 361 -15.96 -5.90 -8.33
C SER A 361 -16.25 -7.13 -7.47
N PHE A 362 -17.46 -7.22 -6.88
CA PHE A 362 -17.77 -8.23 -5.88
C PHE A 362 -19.26 -8.58 -5.81
N ASN A 363 -19.55 -9.65 -5.09
CA ASN A 363 -20.89 -10.07 -4.70
C ASN A 363 -20.98 -10.18 -3.16
N ILE A 364 -22.15 -9.93 -2.59
CA ILE A 364 -22.46 -10.22 -1.20
C ILE A 364 -22.90 -11.68 -1.14
N LYS A 365 -22.22 -12.51 -0.33
CA LYS A 365 -22.57 -13.92 -0.14
C LYS A 365 -23.92 -14.05 0.58
N LYS A 366 -24.74 -14.99 0.15
CA LYS A 366 -25.98 -15.34 0.84
C LYS A 366 -25.70 -16.23 2.04
N ALA A 367 -26.62 -16.25 3.00
CA ALA A 367 -26.48 -17.03 4.22
C ALA A 367 -26.27 -18.53 3.96
N GLU A 368 -26.82 -19.07 2.87
CA GLU A 368 -26.66 -20.46 2.43
C GLU A 368 -25.22 -20.80 2.05
N GLU A 369 -24.51 -19.85 1.40
CA GLU A 369 -23.12 -20.03 0.94
C GLU A 369 -22.10 -19.99 2.10
N LEU A 370 -22.46 -19.36 3.22
CA LEU A 370 -21.62 -19.27 4.42
C LEU A 370 -21.61 -20.56 5.26
N GLY A 371 -22.61 -21.43 5.11
CA GLY A 371 -22.73 -22.71 5.80
C GLY A 371 -21.94 -23.86 5.16
N GLU A 372 -21.56 -23.75 3.90
CA GLU A 372 -20.85 -24.80 3.16
C GLU A 372 -19.33 -24.74 3.30
N GLU A 373 -18.76 -23.63 3.79
CA GLU A 373 -17.30 -23.43 3.98
C GLU A 373 -16.81 -23.77 5.41
N GLN A 374 -17.67 -24.24 6.32
CA GLN A 374 -17.32 -24.74 7.67
C GLN A 374 -17.23 -26.26 7.65
#